data_d9d340d4b53f1c1fe910accf532a614c
#
_entry.id   d9d340d4b53f1c1fe910accf532a614c
#
_cell.length_a   1.000
_cell.length_b   1.000
_cell.length_c   1.000
_cell.angle_alpha   90.00
_cell.angle_beta   90.00
_cell.angle_gamma   90.00
#
_symmetry.space_group_name_H-M   'P 1'
#
loop_
_entity.id
_entity.type
_entity.pdbx_description
1 polymer ?
#
loop_
_entity_poly.entity_id
_entity_poly.type
_entity_poly.pdbx_seq_one_letter_code
_entity_poly.pdbx_strand_id
1 'polypeptide(L)'
;MANRNRDAGHKFELDILSKLKDLFPGILTSRNESRTKDAQKIDFCNTDAYQFQAKLTKNFPGVDILDQMPEGKNIIIWGKTEKAKTNFVKKGEYVIMKFETFKELIK
;
A
#
# COMPACT_ATOMS: atom_id res chain seq x y z
N MET A 1 6.47 17.64 -17.47
CA MET A 1 7.49 17.35 -16.47
C MET A 1 7.10 16.13 -15.64
N ALA A 2 8.05 15.25 -15.42
CA ALA A 2 7.80 14.10 -14.56
C ALA A 2 7.53 14.55 -13.13
N ASN A 3 6.50 14.01 -12.51
CA ASN A 3 6.20 14.28 -11.12
C ASN A 3 6.98 13.29 -10.25
N ARG A 4 8.04 13.74 -9.60
CA ARG A 4 8.92 12.89 -8.78
C ARG A 4 8.15 12.13 -7.69
N ASN A 5 7.18 12.78 -7.06
CA ASN A 5 6.37 12.14 -6.01
C ASN A 5 5.53 11.01 -6.57
N ARG A 6 4.96 11.23 -7.75
CA ARG A 6 4.15 10.20 -8.43
C ARG A 6 5.01 9.01 -8.83
N ASP A 7 6.21 9.28 -9.38
CA ASP A 7 7.12 8.22 -9.80
C ASP A 7 7.63 7.42 -8.59
N ALA A 8 7.97 8.10 -7.51
CA ALA A 8 8.42 7.44 -6.28
C ALA A 8 7.31 6.57 -5.68
N GLY A 9 6.08 7.05 -5.70
CA GLY A 9 4.93 6.28 -5.21
C GLY A 9 4.70 5.04 -6.05
N HIS A 10 4.82 5.15 -7.37
CA HIS A 10 4.66 4.02 -8.28
C HIS A 10 5.76 2.98 -8.07
N LYS A 11 7.00 3.42 -7.91
CA LYS A 11 8.12 2.52 -7.62
C LYS A 11 7.93 1.79 -6.30
N PHE A 12 7.46 2.49 -5.28
CA PHE A 12 7.16 1.90 -3.98
C PHE A 12 6.08 0.82 -4.12
N GLU A 13 5.02 1.13 -4.86
CA GLU A 13 3.93 0.17 -5.13
C GLU A 13 4.46 -1.11 -5.77
N LEU A 14 5.33 -0.97 -6.78
CA LEU A 14 5.92 -2.14 -7.45
C LEU A 14 6.86 -2.91 -6.52
N ASP A 15 7.58 -2.21 -5.65
CA ASP A 15 8.46 -2.85 -4.66
C ASP A 15 7.64 -3.69 -3.68
N ILE A 16 6.53 -3.14 -3.17
CA ILE A 16 5.64 -3.86 -2.27
C ILE A 16 5.01 -5.06 -2.97
N LEU A 17 4.58 -4.89 -4.22
CA LEU A 17 4.02 -5.99 -5.01
C LEU A 17 5.03 -7.15 -5.08
N SER A 18 6.29 -6.83 -5.38
CA SER A 18 7.35 -7.83 -5.46
C SER A 18 7.52 -8.58 -4.13
N LYS A 19 7.45 -7.86 -3.01
CA LYS A 19 7.59 -8.44 -1.68
C LYS A 19 6.40 -9.31 -1.28
N LEU A 20 5.21 -8.99 -1.79
CA LEU A 20 4.01 -9.75 -1.47
C LEU A 20 3.81 -10.97 -2.36
N LYS A 21 4.62 -11.14 -3.40
CA LYS A 21 4.49 -12.29 -4.31
C LYS A 21 4.67 -13.63 -3.63
N ASP A 22 5.44 -13.69 -2.55
CA ASP A 22 5.61 -14.91 -1.79
C ASP A 22 4.30 -15.37 -1.17
N LEU A 23 3.45 -14.43 -0.78
CA LEU A 23 2.16 -14.70 -0.15
C LEU A 23 1.04 -14.81 -1.18
N PHE A 24 1.14 -14.04 -2.25
CA PHE A 24 0.12 -13.97 -3.31
C PHE A 24 0.80 -14.08 -4.67
N PRO A 25 1.09 -15.30 -5.15
CA PRO A 25 1.85 -15.47 -6.40
C PRO A 25 1.22 -14.83 -7.63
N GLY A 26 -0.10 -14.67 -7.64
CA GLY A 26 -0.83 -14.04 -8.75
C GLY A 26 -1.06 -12.53 -8.59
N ILE A 27 -0.40 -11.88 -7.63
CA ILE A 27 -0.64 -10.47 -7.33
C ILE A 27 -0.30 -9.58 -8.54
N LEU A 28 -1.19 -8.61 -8.81
CA LEU A 28 -1.03 -7.63 -9.89
C LEU A 28 -1.43 -6.25 -9.36
N THR A 29 -1.00 -5.20 -10.05
CA THR A 29 -1.44 -3.85 -9.67
C THR A 29 -2.87 -3.62 -10.15
N SER A 30 -3.70 -3.00 -9.31
CA SER A 30 -5.07 -2.65 -9.68
C SER A 30 -5.11 -1.60 -10.78
N ARG A 31 -4.10 -0.74 -10.83
CA ARG A 31 -3.97 0.31 -11.84
C ARG A 31 -4.11 -0.25 -13.25
N ASN A 32 -3.50 -1.41 -13.51
CA ASN A 32 -3.51 -2.03 -14.82
C ASN A 32 -4.66 -3.04 -15.01
N GLU A 33 -5.10 -3.66 -13.92
CA GLU A 33 -5.99 -4.83 -14.00
C GLU A 33 -7.43 -4.56 -13.56
N SER A 34 -7.66 -3.53 -12.73
CA SER A 34 -9.00 -3.28 -12.20
C SER A 34 -9.20 -1.80 -11.88
N ARG A 35 -9.90 -1.09 -12.76
CA ARG A 35 -10.25 0.31 -12.52
C ARG A 35 -11.13 0.48 -11.29
N THR A 36 -12.01 -0.49 -11.02
CA THR A 36 -12.89 -0.45 -9.86
C THR A 36 -12.08 -0.46 -8.56
N LYS A 37 -11.15 -1.40 -8.44
CA LYS A 37 -10.30 -1.47 -7.24
C LYS A 37 -9.41 -0.25 -7.10
N ASP A 38 -8.85 0.23 -8.20
CA ASP A 38 -8.00 1.43 -8.20
C ASP A 38 -8.78 2.64 -7.67
N ALA A 39 -10.02 2.82 -8.16
CA ALA A 39 -10.90 3.90 -7.71
C ALA A 39 -11.29 3.76 -6.23
N GLN A 40 -11.29 2.54 -5.69
CA GLN A 40 -11.61 2.24 -4.30
C GLN A 40 -10.39 2.31 -3.38
N LYS A 41 -9.26 2.81 -3.87
CA LYS A 41 -8.01 2.90 -3.11
C LYS A 41 -7.39 1.53 -2.78
N ILE A 42 -7.71 0.51 -3.56
CA ILE A 42 -7.11 -0.81 -3.46
C ILE A 42 -6.05 -0.93 -4.55
N ASP A 43 -4.78 -0.99 -4.16
CA ASP A 43 -3.66 -0.90 -5.10
C ASP A 43 -3.29 -2.22 -5.77
N PHE A 44 -3.72 -3.35 -5.19
CA PHE A 44 -3.39 -4.67 -5.72
C PHE A 44 -4.64 -5.53 -5.87
N CYS A 45 -4.59 -6.47 -6.81
CA CYS A 45 -5.63 -7.49 -6.97
C CYS A 45 -5.01 -8.88 -6.87
N ASN A 46 -5.87 -9.89 -6.74
CA ASN A 46 -5.47 -11.29 -6.53
C ASN A 46 -4.75 -11.47 -5.18
N THR A 47 -5.26 -10.80 -4.16
CA THR A 47 -4.73 -10.85 -2.80
C THR A 47 -5.71 -11.50 -1.83
N ASP A 48 -6.47 -12.47 -2.31
CA ASP A 48 -7.49 -13.20 -1.52
C ASP A 48 -8.49 -12.23 -0.89
N ALA A 49 -8.76 -12.36 0.40
CA ALA A 49 -9.69 -11.49 1.11
C ALA A 49 -9.08 -10.17 1.56
N TYR A 50 -7.79 -9.98 1.37
CA TYR A 50 -7.09 -8.79 1.85
C TYR A 50 -7.11 -7.68 0.82
N GLN A 51 -7.26 -6.44 1.29
CA GLN A 51 -7.26 -5.24 0.45
C GLN A 51 -6.11 -4.34 0.89
N PHE A 52 -5.18 -4.08 -0.02
CA PHE A 52 -3.96 -3.34 0.31
C PHE A 52 -3.93 -1.98 -0.35
N GLN A 53 -3.43 -0.99 0.39
CA GLN A 53 -3.08 0.31 -0.17
C GLN A 53 -1.64 0.62 0.22
N ALA A 54 -0.82 1.02 -0.76
CA ALA A 54 0.56 1.41 -0.52
C ALA A 54 0.65 2.93 -0.44
N LYS A 55 1.31 3.45 0.59
CA LYS A 55 1.50 4.89 0.79
C LYS A 55 2.96 5.18 1.08
N LEU A 56 3.54 6.09 0.30
CA LEU A 56 4.91 6.55 0.51
C LEU A 56 4.85 8.03 0.91
N THR A 57 4.97 8.31 2.21
CA THR A 57 4.82 9.67 2.73
C THR A 57 5.77 9.93 3.89
N LYS A 58 6.09 11.20 4.11
CA LYS A 58 6.90 11.63 5.25
C LYS A 58 6.12 11.52 6.56
N ASN A 59 4.88 11.99 6.54
CA ASN A 59 4.03 12.02 7.72
C ASN A 59 3.14 10.79 7.78
N PHE A 60 2.78 10.39 9.00
CA PHE A 60 1.85 9.29 9.21
C PHE A 60 0.57 9.54 8.41
N PRO A 61 0.15 8.58 7.55
CA PRO A 61 -1.01 8.80 6.69
C PRO A 61 -2.35 8.83 7.42
N GLY A 62 -2.37 8.41 8.70
CA GLY A 62 -3.59 8.35 9.48
C GLY A 62 -4.32 7.03 9.34
N VAL A 63 -5.23 6.75 10.28
CA VAL A 63 -6.00 5.52 10.25
C VAL A 63 -7.30 5.65 9.47
N ASP A 64 -7.72 6.87 9.19
CA ASP A 64 -8.96 7.13 8.46
C ASP A 64 -8.95 6.54 7.05
N ILE A 65 -7.76 6.36 6.47
CA ILE A 65 -7.62 5.75 5.15
C ILE A 65 -8.21 4.34 5.11
N LEU A 66 -8.12 3.62 6.23
CA LEU A 66 -8.70 2.28 6.31
C LEU A 66 -10.21 2.30 6.07
N ASP A 67 -10.86 3.36 6.55
CA ASP A 67 -12.31 3.51 6.41
C ASP A 67 -12.72 4.08 5.05
N GLN A 68 -11.77 4.64 4.29
CA GLN A 68 -12.01 5.12 2.93
C GLN A 68 -12.03 3.99 1.90
N MET A 69 -11.48 2.84 2.27
CA MET A 69 -11.53 1.64 1.44
C MET A 69 -12.87 0.93 1.66
N PRO A 70 -13.33 0.12 0.71
CA PRO A 70 -14.54 -0.69 0.91
C PRO A 70 -14.38 -1.58 2.14
N GLU A 71 -15.50 -1.91 2.78
CA GLU A 71 -15.48 -2.80 3.93
C GLU A 71 -14.76 -4.11 3.59
N GLY A 72 -13.91 -4.57 4.50
CA GLY A 72 -13.11 -5.77 4.30
C GLY A 72 -11.86 -5.76 5.14
N LYS A 73 -10.94 -6.65 4.83
CA LYS A 73 -9.66 -6.77 5.55
C LYS A 73 -8.65 -5.79 4.97
N ASN A 74 -8.77 -4.55 5.38
CA ASN A 74 -8.00 -3.43 4.84
C ASN A 74 -6.66 -3.27 5.53
N ILE A 75 -5.60 -3.17 4.74
CA ILE A 75 -4.22 -3.07 5.22
C ILE A 75 -3.51 -1.97 4.42
N ILE A 76 -2.85 -1.07 5.14
CA ILE A 76 -2.04 -0.03 4.51
C ILE A 76 -0.57 -0.39 4.71
N ILE A 77 0.18 -0.43 3.63
CA ILE A 77 1.63 -0.59 3.69
C ILE A 77 2.22 0.81 3.56
N TRP A 78 2.83 1.29 4.63
CA TRP A 78 3.35 2.65 4.70
C TRP A 78 4.87 2.66 4.61
N GLY A 79 5.39 3.26 3.55
CA GLY A 79 6.81 3.57 3.44
C GLY A 79 7.03 4.96 3.99
N LYS A 80 7.73 5.06 5.12
CA LYS A 80 8.04 6.34 5.74
C LYS A 80 9.26 6.94 5.06
N THR A 81 9.15 8.19 4.59
CA THR A 81 10.27 8.90 4.00
C THR A 81 10.78 10.00 4.90
N GLU A 82 12.06 10.30 4.76
CA GLU A 82 12.68 11.44 5.44
C GLU A 82 13.50 12.22 4.40
N LYS A 83 13.56 13.53 4.57
CA LYS A 83 14.37 14.37 3.69
C LYS A 83 15.83 14.24 4.08
N ALA A 84 16.67 13.87 3.12
CA ALA A 84 18.12 13.80 3.29
C ALA A 84 18.73 14.74 2.26
N LYS A 85 19.26 15.88 2.70
CA LYS A 85 19.83 16.93 1.84
C LYS A 85 18.80 17.36 0.77
N THR A 86 18.92 16.88 -0.46
CA THR A 86 18.04 17.24 -1.58
C THR A 86 17.05 16.14 -1.95
N ASN A 87 17.17 14.95 -1.36
CA ASN A 87 16.35 13.80 -1.72
C ASN A 87 15.54 13.30 -0.54
N PHE A 88 14.46 12.58 -0.84
CA PHE A 88 13.72 11.82 0.17
C PHE A 88 14.21 10.38 0.16
N VAL A 89 14.43 9.84 1.36
CA VAL A 89 14.92 8.47 1.56
C VAL A 89 13.88 7.70 2.37
N LYS A 90 13.59 6.48 1.95
CA LYS A 90 12.70 5.61 2.72
C LYS A 90 13.43 5.10 3.97
N LYS A 91 12.84 5.30 5.13
CA LYS A 91 13.44 4.93 6.43
C LYS A 91 12.76 3.74 7.08
N GLY A 92 11.79 3.15 6.46
CA GLY A 92 11.13 1.96 7.00
C GLY A 92 9.83 1.70 6.31
N GLU A 93 9.34 0.47 6.48
CA GLU A 93 8.05 0.05 5.99
C GLU A 93 7.22 -0.43 7.16
N TYR A 94 5.99 0.04 7.24
CA TYR A 94 5.09 -0.26 8.35
C TYR A 94 3.76 -0.73 7.82
N VAL A 95 3.05 -1.48 8.63
CA VAL A 95 1.71 -1.97 8.28
C VAL A 95 0.71 -1.31 9.23
N ILE A 96 -0.37 -0.77 8.66
CA ILE A 96 -1.46 -0.16 9.43
C ILE A 96 -2.71 -0.96 9.15
N MET A 97 -3.32 -1.51 10.21
CA MET A 97 -4.54 -2.29 10.09
C MET A 97 -5.33 -2.21 11.39
N LYS A 98 -6.61 -2.55 11.32
CA LYS A 98 -7.44 -2.64 12.51
C LYS A 98 -7.02 -3.86 13.33
N PHE A 99 -7.23 -3.80 14.62
CA PHE A 99 -6.87 -4.90 15.53
C PHE A 99 -7.56 -6.20 15.13
N GLU A 100 -8.80 -6.13 14.69
CA GLU A 100 -9.54 -7.30 14.24
C GLU A 100 -8.87 -7.98 13.05
N THR A 101 -8.36 -7.18 12.11
CA THR A 101 -7.63 -7.71 10.94
C THR A 101 -6.37 -8.42 11.39
N PHE A 102 -5.64 -7.82 12.32
CA PHE A 102 -4.41 -8.40 12.88
C PHE A 102 -4.70 -9.75 13.53
N LYS A 103 -5.76 -9.84 14.32
CA LYS A 103 -6.15 -11.10 14.98
C LYS A 103 -6.45 -12.20 13.96
N GLU A 104 -7.09 -11.85 12.85
CA GLU A 104 -7.36 -12.83 11.79
C GLU A 104 -6.06 -13.36 11.17
N LEU A 105 -5.05 -12.50 11.03
CA LEU A 105 -3.78 -12.88 10.42
C LEU A 105 -3.00 -13.89 11.26
N ILE A 106 -3.08 -13.81 12.58
CA ILE A 106 -2.28 -14.66 13.46
C ILE A 106 -3.04 -15.84 14.03
N LYS A 107 -4.23 -16.06 13.55
CA LYS A 107 -5.06 -17.20 13.96
C LYS A 107 -4.44 -18.53 13.52
#